data_41d1e0c34137c95ec1c53ae88803dc8c
#
_entry.id   41d1e0c34137c95ec1c53ae88803dc8c
#
_cell.length_a   1.000
_cell.length_b   1.000
_cell.length_c   1.000
_cell.angle_alpha   90.00
_cell.angle_beta   90.00
_cell.angle_gamma   90.00
#
_symmetry.space_group_name_H-M   'P 1'
#
loop_
_entity.id
_entity.type
_entity.pdbx_description
1 polymer ?
#
loop_
_entity_poly.entity_id
_entity_poly.type
_entity_poly.pdbx_seq_one_letter_code
_entity_poly.pdbx_strand_id
1 'polypeptide(L)'
;MKRALAALLAAPLLLTACTNQPAELGEIDHINELQAHLDNTAWECSRWYEYDDGHAVCSYPDSVDGVAATVVTTTDPEMYSALSFDSDSKLDATIIGGNWLFMCEDLTSAECGEVAAVLGGEVIERGHWSN
;
A
#
# COMPACT_ATOMS: atom_id res chain seq x y z
N MET A 1 -8.51 15.75 44.82
CA MET A 1 -8.51 15.65 44.29
C MET A 1 -8.62 15.93 43.25
N LYS A 2 -8.65 16.03 42.75
CA LYS A 2 -8.81 16.28 41.79
C LYS A 2 -8.02 15.98 40.90
N ARG A 3 -7.20 15.41 40.86
CA ARG A 3 -6.45 15.04 40.04
C ARG A 3 -6.77 13.99 39.22
N ALA A 4 -7.47 13.14 39.46
CA ALA A 4 -7.99 12.07 38.63
C ALA A 4 -8.50 12.59 37.30
N LEU A 5 -8.98 13.77 37.33
CA LEU A 5 -9.46 14.37 36.12
C LEU A 5 -8.41 14.52 35.06
N ALA A 6 -7.23 14.85 35.51
CA ALA A 6 -6.15 14.99 34.58
C ALA A 6 -5.86 13.68 33.88
N ALA A 7 -5.94 12.60 34.63
CA ALA A 7 -5.71 11.30 34.06
C ALA A 7 -6.72 10.97 32.99
N LEU A 8 -7.95 11.33 33.25
CA LEU A 8 -8.98 11.07 32.26
C LEU A 8 -8.76 11.82 30.99
N LEU A 9 -8.23 13.01 31.09
CA LEU A 9 -7.97 13.79 29.91
C LEU A 9 -6.88 13.15 29.06
N ALA A 10 -5.95 12.52 29.70
CA ALA A 10 -4.88 11.87 28.95
C ALA A 10 -5.41 10.79 28.04
N ALA A 11 -6.39 10.02 28.48
CA ALA A 11 -6.93 8.94 27.68
C ALA A 11 -7.49 9.43 26.34
N PRO A 12 -8.29 10.49 26.29
CA PRO A 12 -8.77 11.00 25.02
C PRO A 12 -7.65 11.42 24.08
N LEU A 13 -6.56 11.90 24.65
CA LEU A 13 -5.45 12.31 23.81
C LEU A 13 -4.84 11.14 23.07
N LEU A 14 -4.79 9.98 23.72
CA LEU A 14 -4.29 8.80 23.04
C LEU A 14 -5.18 8.40 21.89
N LEU A 15 -6.48 8.51 22.07
CA LEU A 15 -7.41 8.22 20.98
C LEU A 15 -7.22 9.18 19.83
N THR A 16 -6.92 10.42 20.13
CA THR A 16 -6.66 11.38 19.08
C THR A 16 -5.45 11.00 18.27
N ALA A 17 -4.41 10.53 18.93
CA ALA A 17 -3.23 10.08 18.22
C ALA A 17 -3.56 8.93 17.27
N CYS A 18 -4.42 8.02 17.68
CA CYS A 18 -4.82 6.91 16.81
C CYS A 18 -5.56 7.42 15.58
N THR A 19 -6.34 8.47 15.72
CA THR A 19 -7.11 8.98 14.59
C THR A 19 -6.24 9.69 13.57
N ASN A 20 -4.98 9.93 13.87
CA ASN A 20 -4.08 10.54 12.91
C ASN A 20 -3.57 9.56 11.87
N GLN A 21 -3.78 8.28 12.07
CA GLN A 21 -3.37 7.30 11.09
C GLN A 21 -4.31 7.30 9.91
N PRO A 22 -3.80 7.10 8.70
CA PRO A 22 -4.66 7.01 7.53
C PRO A 22 -5.63 5.83 7.69
N ALA A 23 -6.83 6.01 7.23
CA ALA A 23 -7.78 4.90 7.20
C ALA A 23 -7.31 3.86 6.21
N GLU A 24 -7.62 2.61 6.48
CA GLU A 24 -7.35 1.55 5.51
C GLU A 24 -8.08 1.83 4.22
N LEU A 25 -7.40 1.56 3.13
CA LEU A 25 -7.96 1.78 1.82
C LEU A 25 -8.63 0.51 1.34
N GLY A 26 -9.80 0.20 1.78
CA GLY A 26 -10.49 -1.04 1.41
C GLY A 26 -10.66 -1.17 -0.10
N GLU A 27 -11.90 -1.26 -0.55
CA GLU A 27 -12.17 -1.25 -1.98
C GLU A 27 -12.15 0.18 -2.49
N ILE A 28 -11.71 0.35 -3.72
CA ILE A 28 -11.61 1.66 -4.35
C ILE A 28 -12.46 1.70 -5.61
N ASP A 29 -12.86 2.90 -6.00
CA ASP A 29 -13.62 3.10 -7.23
C ASP A 29 -12.71 3.42 -8.41
N HIS A 30 -11.57 4.02 -8.13
CA HIS A 30 -10.64 4.43 -9.18
C HIS A 30 -9.21 4.29 -8.67
N ILE A 31 -8.32 3.87 -9.57
CA ILE A 31 -6.93 3.60 -9.20
C ILE A 31 -6.21 4.82 -8.61
N ASN A 32 -6.66 6.02 -8.97
CA ASN A 32 -6.06 7.24 -8.43
C ASN A 32 -6.24 7.39 -6.92
N GLU A 33 -7.16 6.65 -6.34
CA GLU A 33 -7.33 6.69 -4.89
C GLU A 33 -6.10 6.16 -4.17
N LEU A 34 -5.37 5.23 -4.80
CA LEU A 34 -4.10 4.76 -4.25
C LEU A 34 -3.07 5.87 -4.24
N GLN A 35 -2.97 6.62 -5.33
CA GLN A 35 -2.07 7.74 -5.39
C GLN A 35 -2.40 8.76 -4.32
N ALA A 36 -3.67 9.13 -4.22
CA ALA A 36 -4.10 10.12 -3.24
C ALA A 36 -3.79 9.68 -1.81
N HIS A 37 -3.93 8.38 -1.55
CA HIS A 37 -3.68 7.86 -0.22
C HIS A 37 -2.19 7.90 0.14
N LEU A 38 -1.32 7.81 -0.86
CA LEU A 38 0.12 7.90 -0.65
C LEU A 38 0.62 9.33 -0.61
N ASP A 39 -0.13 10.29 -1.16
CA ASP A 39 0.29 11.68 -1.20
C ASP A 39 0.52 12.21 0.20
N ASN A 40 1.55 13.04 0.34
CA ASN A 40 1.93 13.66 1.61
C ASN A 40 2.42 12.66 2.65
N THR A 41 2.76 11.45 2.22
CA THR A 41 3.41 10.47 3.08
C THR A 41 4.84 10.28 2.62
N ALA A 42 5.62 9.50 3.39
CA ALA A 42 6.99 9.18 3.01
C ALA A 42 7.04 8.36 1.73
N TRP A 43 5.93 7.74 1.34
CA TRP A 43 5.87 6.88 0.16
C TRP A 43 5.06 7.51 -0.96
N GLU A 44 5.00 8.83 -1.00
CA GLU A 44 4.38 9.53 -2.12
C GLU A 44 5.16 9.22 -3.39
N CYS A 45 4.46 8.80 -4.44
CA CYS A 45 5.10 8.50 -5.71
C CYS A 45 5.69 9.78 -6.30
N SER A 46 6.98 9.76 -6.65
CA SER A 46 7.58 10.91 -7.32
C SER A 46 7.00 11.06 -8.71
N ARG A 47 6.44 9.99 -9.22
CA ARG A 47 5.83 9.97 -10.54
C ARG A 47 4.74 8.93 -10.53
N TRP A 48 3.58 9.30 -11.02
CA TRP A 48 2.44 8.40 -11.17
C TRP A 48 1.96 8.48 -12.61
N TYR A 49 1.89 7.34 -13.27
CA TYR A 49 1.45 7.29 -14.65
C TYR A 49 0.39 6.21 -14.80
N GLU A 50 -0.79 6.64 -15.18
CA GLU A 50 -1.91 5.74 -15.42
C GLU A 50 -1.95 5.45 -16.91
N TYR A 51 -1.64 4.22 -17.30
CA TYR A 51 -1.50 3.91 -18.72
C TYR A 51 -2.74 3.23 -19.32
N ASP A 52 -3.65 2.74 -18.50
CA ASP A 52 -4.97 2.37 -18.93
C ASP A 52 -5.90 2.31 -17.73
N ASP A 53 -7.17 1.99 -17.98
CA ASP A 53 -8.12 1.87 -16.88
C ASP A 53 -7.69 0.75 -15.96
N GLY A 54 -7.43 1.09 -14.72
CA GLY A 54 -7.08 0.11 -13.72
C GLY A 54 -5.62 -0.29 -13.69
N HIS A 55 -4.74 0.39 -14.43
CA HIS A 55 -3.30 0.11 -14.39
C HIS A 55 -2.51 1.40 -14.29
N ALA A 56 -1.61 1.47 -13.35
CA ALA A 56 -0.75 2.63 -13.17
C ALA A 56 0.63 2.22 -12.71
N VAL A 57 1.58 3.12 -12.83
CA VAL A 57 2.94 2.92 -12.38
C VAL A 57 3.28 3.98 -11.36
N CYS A 58 3.88 3.56 -10.26
CA CYS A 58 4.40 4.45 -9.22
C CYS A 58 5.93 4.38 -9.26
N SER A 59 6.58 5.53 -9.26
CA SER A 59 8.02 5.61 -9.26
C SER A 59 8.50 6.37 -8.04
N TYR A 60 9.71 6.07 -7.60
CA TYR A 60 10.39 6.81 -6.55
C TYR A 60 11.72 7.30 -7.10
N PRO A 61 12.36 8.30 -6.46
CA PRO A 61 13.59 8.88 -7.04
C PRO A 61 14.68 7.85 -7.31
N ASP A 62 14.75 6.80 -6.49
CA ASP A 62 15.80 5.80 -6.63
C ASP A 62 15.39 4.60 -7.47
N SER A 63 14.23 4.66 -8.11
CA SER A 63 13.74 3.52 -8.88
C SER A 63 14.63 3.28 -10.11
N VAL A 64 15.08 2.05 -10.24
CA VAL A 64 15.77 1.61 -11.44
C VAL A 64 14.70 1.49 -12.54
N ASP A 65 15.03 1.84 -13.75
CA ASP A 65 14.10 1.77 -14.88
C ASP A 65 12.84 2.63 -14.71
N GLY A 66 12.80 3.47 -13.68
CA GLY A 66 11.68 4.40 -13.50
C GLY A 66 10.41 3.79 -12.97
N VAL A 67 10.44 2.54 -12.51
CA VAL A 67 9.26 1.88 -11.96
C VAL A 67 9.59 1.30 -10.61
N ALA A 68 8.90 1.76 -9.58
CA ALA A 68 9.02 1.15 -8.25
C ALA A 68 7.92 0.09 -8.07
N ALA A 69 6.74 0.37 -8.59
CA ALA A 69 5.63 -0.54 -8.43
C ALA A 69 4.66 -0.40 -9.60
N THR A 70 4.04 -1.51 -9.94
CA THR A 70 2.91 -1.52 -10.86
C THR A 70 1.65 -1.69 -10.03
N VAL A 71 0.66 -0.87 -10.30
CA VAL A 71 -0.56 -0.81 -9.52
C VAL A 71 -1.72 -1.25 -10.41
N VAL A 72 -2.56 -2.11 -9.88
CA VAL A 72 -3.63 -2.73 -10.68
C VAL A 72 -4.91 -2.77 -9.86
N THR A 73 -6.04 -2.51 -10.50
CA THR A 73 -7.34 -2.84 -9.92
C THR A 73 -7.85 -4.12 -10.54
N THR A 74 -8.46 -4.96 -9.72
CA THR A 74 -8.95 -6.27 -10.15
C THR A 74 -10.02 -6.77 -9.21
N THR A 75 -10.93 -7.57 -9.72
CA THR A 75 -11.97 -8.17 -8.88
C THR A 75 -11.46 -9.37 -8.08
N ASP A 76 -10.29 -9.89 -8.44
CA ASP A 76 -9.71 -11.05 -7.75
C ASP A 76 -8.23 -10.80 -7.50
N PRO A 77 -7.89 -10.01 -6.46
CA PRO A 77 -6.49 -9.68 -6.20
C PRO A 77 -5.63 -10.90 -5.91
N GLU A 78 -6.18 -11.92 -5.26
CA GLU A 78 -5.40 -13.09 -4.90
C GLU A 78 -4.97 -13.86 -6.13
N MET A 79 -5.89 -14.08 -7.05
CA MET A 79 -5.55 -14.77 -8.29
C MET A 79 -4.55 -13.97 -9.10
N TYR A 80 -4.78 -12.66 -9.20
CA TYR A 80 -3.87 -11.80 -9.96
C TYR A 80 -2.46 -11.85 -9.36
N SER A 81 -2.38 -11.82 -8.04
CA SER A 81 -1.09 -11.88 -7.35
C SER A 81 -0.37 -13.19 -7.65
N ALA A 82 -1.09 -14.31 -7.56
CA ALA A 82 -0.49 -15.61 -7.83
C ALA A 82 0.05 -15.70 -9.25
N LEU A 83 -0.71 -15.22 -10.21
CA LEU A 83 -0.28 -15.24 -11.62
C LEU A 83 0.90 -14.30 -11.85
N SER A 84 0.91 -13.17 -11.16
CA SER A 84 2.00 -12.19 -11.29
C SER A 84 3.32 -12.76 -10.78
N PHE A 85 3.29 -13.46 -9.66
CA PHE A 85 4.50 -14.10 -9.16
C PHE A 85 5.02 -15.17 -10.12
N ASP A 86 4.12 -15.87 -10.79
CA ASP A 86 4.51 -16.88 -11.76
C ASP A 86 5.12 -16.26 -13.01
N SER A 87 4.59 -15.13 -13.46
CA SER A 87 5.00 -14.55 -14.72
C SER A 87 6.16 -13.57 -14.60
N ASP A 88 6.45 -13.07 -13.41
CA ASP A 88 7.52 -12.09 -13.22
C ASP A 88 8.48 -12.56 -12.15
N SER A 89 9.64 -13.03 -12.60
CA SER A 89 10.65 -13.57 -11.69
C SER A 89 11.28 -12.51 -10.80
N LYS A 90 11.11 -11.22 -11.12
CA LYS A 90 11.68 -10.15 -10.32
C LYS A 90 10.75 -9.69 -9.21
N LEU A 91 9.50 -10.10 -9.25
CA LEU A 91 8.51 -9.66 -8.28
C LEU A 91 8.63 -10.51 -7.02
N ASP A 92 9.06 -9.92 -5.92
CA ASP A 92 9.23 -10.63 -4.65
C ASP A 92 8.09 -10.40 -3.68
N ALA A 93 7.40 -9.27 -3.79
CA ALA A 93 6.34 -8.95 -2.85
C ALA A 93 5.27 -8.10 -3.53
N THR A 94 4.05 -8.25 -3.09
CA THR A 94 2.90 -7.50 -3.57
C THR A 94 2.01 -7.13 -2.39
N ILE A 95 1.43 -5.95 -2.44
CA ILE A 95 0.44 -5.53 -1.45
C ILE A 95 -0.93 -5.78 -2.04
N ILE A 96 -1.77 -6.49 -1.32
CA ILE A 96 -3.13 -6.80 -1.76
C ILE A 96 -4.14 -6.00 -0.94
N GLY A 97 -5.03 -5.30 -1.61
CA GLY A 97 -6.16 -4.63 -0.99
C GLY A 97 -7.47 -5.30 -1.36
N GLY A 98 -8.56 -4.57 -1.17
CA GLY A 98 -9.89 -5.12 -1.44
C GLY A 98 -10.12 -5.48 -2.89
N ASN A 99 -9.73 -4.59 -3.79
CA ASN A 99 -9.86 -4.81 -5.23
C ASN A 99 -8.69 -4.20 -5.98
N TRP A 100 -7.51 -4.21 -5.37
CA TRP A 100 -6.32 -3.61 -5.97
C TRP A 100 -5.07 -4.33 -5.49
N LEU A 101 -4.01 -4.15 -6.28
CA LEU A 101 -2.67 -4.61 -5.92
C LEU A 101 -1.68 -3.47 -6.12
N PHE A 102 -0.67 -3.46 -5.28
CA PHE A 102 0.51 -2.61 -5.45
C PHE A 102 1.69 -3.58 -5.51
N MET A 103 2.16 -3.85 -6.73
CA MET A 103 3.21 -4.86 -6.94
C MET A 103 4.57 -4.20 -6.80
N CYS A 104 5.31 -4.58 -5.78
CA CYS A 104 6.57 -3.96 -5.39
C CYS A 104 7.72 -4.49 -6.23
N GLU A 105 7.91 -3.94 -7.42
CA GLU A 105 8.87 -4.46 -8.37
C GLU A 105 10.31 -4.03 -8.07
N ASP A 106 10.48 -2.82 -7.57
CA ASP A 106 11.81 -2.29 -7.26
C ASP A 106 11.85 -1.74 -5.84
N LEU A 107 11.25 -2.50 -4.93
CA LEU A 107 11.27 -2.19 -3.50
C LEU A 107 11.63 -3.47 -2.77
N THR A 108 12.38 -3.32 -1.70
CA THR A 108 12.65 -4.49 -0.84
C THR A 108 11.37 -4.89 -0.14
N SER A 109 11.36 -6.13 0.40
CA SER A 109 10.21 -6.58 1.16
C SER A 109 9.91 -5.66 2.35
N ALA A 110 10.96 -5.14 2.99
CA ALA A 110 10.78 -4.23 4.11
C ALA A 110 10.14 -2.93 3.65
N GLU A 111 10.60 -2.38 2.52
CA GLU A 111 10.01 -1.16 1.97
C GLU A 111 8.57 -1.39 1.54
N CYS A 112 8.31 -2.52 0.93
CA CYS A 112 6.95 -2.90 0.54
C CYS A 112 6.04 -2.94 1.77
N GLY A 113 6.55 -3.48 2.88
CA GLY A 113 5.82 -3.51 4.14
C GLY A 113 5.48 -2.12 4.66
N GLU A 114 6.41 -1.16 4.49
CA GLU A 114 6.16 0.21 4.92
C GLU A 114 5.07 0.86 4.07
N VAL A 115 5.07 0.61 2.77
CA VAL A 115 4.01 1.11 1.90
C VAL A 115 2.67 0.49 2.29
N ALA A 116 2.68 -0.81 2.58
CA ALA A 116 1.46 -1.50 3.00
C ALA A 116 0.88 -0.91 4.28
N ALA A 117 1.76 -0.48 5.20
CA ALA A 117 1.29 0.13 6.44
C ALA A 117 0.52 1.43 6.15
N VAL A 118 0.92 2.16 5.11
CA VAL A 118 0.22 3.37 4.70
C VAL A 118 -1.09 3.03 3.99
N LEU A 119 -1.05 2.07 3.08
CA LEU A 119 -2.23 1.73 2.26
C LEU A 119 -3.25 0.89 3.01
N GLY A 120 -2.82 0.15 4.01
CA GLY A 120 -3.72 -0.71 4.76
C GLY A 120 -3.96 -2.05 4.09
N GLY A 121 -3.10 -2.43 3.17
CA GLY A 121 -3.19 -3.74 2.53
C GLY A 121 -2.34 -4.79 3.21
N GLU A 122 -2.34 -5.97 2.66
CA GLU A 122 -1.58 -7.09 3.17
C GLU A 122 -0.42 -7.39 2.22
N VAL A 123 0.78 -7.57 2.78
CA VAL A 123 1.95 -7.93 1.98
C VAL A 123 1.96 -9.43 1.76
N ILE A 124 2.02 -9.82 0.50
CA ILE A 124 2.14 -11.22 0.10
C ILE A 124 3.49 -11.38 -0.57
N GLU A 125 4.28 -12.34 -0.09
CA GLU A 125 5.62 -12.56 -0.65
C GLU A 125 5.62 -13.75 -1.59
N ARG A 126 6.63 -13.78 -2.45
CA ARG A 126 6.78 -14.87 -3.39
C ARG A 126 6.80 -16.21 -2.64
N GLY A 127 6.10 -17.16 -3.17
CA GLY A 127 5.98 -18.46 -2.54
C GLY A 127 4.76 -18.64 -1.66
N HIS A 128 4.06 -17.54 -1.36
CA HIS A 128 2.87 -17.60 -0.51
C HIS A 128 1.81 -18.56 -1.09
N TRP A 129 1.65 -18.53 -2.40
CA TRP A 129 0.63 -19.33 -3.09
C TRP A 129 1.12 -20.71 -3.49
N SER A 130 2.39 -20.99 -3.24
CA SER A 130 2.98 -22.29 -3.58
C SER A 130 2.76 -23.29 -2.46
N ASN A 131 2.72 -24.53 -2.79
CA ASN A 131 2.62 -25.57 -1.78
C ASN A 131 3.87 -26.41 -1.73
#